data_f8d51c52002679cc62a3cf7b7df0e5d5
#
_entry.id   f8d51c52002679cc62a3cf7b7df0e5d5
#
_cell.length_a   1.000
_cell.length_b   1.000
_cell.length_c   1.000
_cell.angle_alpha   90.00
_cell.angle_beta   90.00
_cell.angle_gamma   90.00
#
_symmetry.space_group_name_H-M   'P 1'
#
loop_
_entity.id
_entity.type
_entity.pdbx_description
1 polymer ?
#
loop_
_entity_poly.entity_id
_entity_poly.type
_entity_poly.pdbx_seq_one_letter_code
_entity_poly.pdbx_strand_id
1 'polypeptide(L)'
;MAAMVFLNSCGDKKPLSPHESSVGQNISVRYGRPYKKGRDIFGGLEPYGKVYRCGADSATTVTFEKDATFGGKPVRAGTYTLFVIPNEQSWTIILNSQLGQWGAFDYEKYKDKDVLHVDVPVKKPDAVVEQLTISLPPSAMIIEWDNVQVSVPVSFS
;
A
#
# COMPACT_ATOMS: atom_id res chain seq x y z
N MET A 1 -32.00 -14.91 22.95
CA MET A 1 -31.41 -15.01 22.81
C MET A 1 -30.50 -14.96 22.09
N ALA A 2 -30.25 -14.67 22.16
CA ALA A 2 -29.50 -14.62 21.63
C ALA A 2 -28.55 -14.87 21.14
N ALA A 3 -28.21 -14.87 21.15
CA ALA A 3 -27.29 -15.13 20.72
C ALA A 3 -26.70 -15.36 19.83
N MET A 4 -26.76 -15.31 19.63
CA MET A 4 -26.14 -15.63 18.88
C MET A 4 -25.42 -15.40 18.20
N VAL A 5 -25.34 -15.04 18.37
CA VAL A 5 -24.63 -14.89 17.83
C VAL A 5 -23.69 -14.99 17.44
N PHE A 6 -23.45 -14.98 17.59
CA PHE A 6 -22.45 -15.12 17.29
C PHE A 6 -21.77 -15.64 16.67
N LEU A 7 -21.90 -15.53 16.67
CA LEU A 7 -21.31 -16.11 16.17
C LEU A 7 -20.88 -16.14 15.11
N ASN A 8 -21.06 -15.98 14.85
CA ASN A 8 -20.66 -16.21 13.91
C ASN A 8 -19.75 -15.83 13.39
N SER A 9 -19.57 -15.33 13.80
CA SER A 9 -18.68 -14.96 13.52
C SER A 9 -17.78 -15.54 13.25
N CYS A 10 -17.93 -16.00 13.53
CA CYS A 10 -17.07 -16.61 13.37
C CYS A 10 -16.38 -16.39 12.37
N GLY A 11 -16.54 -15.57 12.27
CA GLY A 11 -15.88 -15.27 11.42
C GLY A 11 -14.73 -15.79 10.87
N ASP A 12 -14.67 -16.67 10.83
CA ASP A 12 -13.69 -17.41 10.30
C ASP A 12 -12.99 -16.82 9.17
N LYS A 13 -13.63 -16.00 8.36
CA LYS A 13 -13.05 -15.47 7.14
C LYS A 13 -12.49 -14.08 7.30
N LYS A 14 -12.36 -13.62 8.51
CA LYS A 14 -11.80 -12.30 8.74
C LYS A 14 -10.35 -12.22 8.35
N PRO A 15 -9.91 -11.13 7.74
CA PRO A 15 -8.48 -10.90 7.52
C PRO A 15 -7.73 -10.88 8.82
N LEU A 16 -6.47 -11.28 8.79
CA LEU A 16 -5.59 -11.22 9.95
C LEU A 16 -5.22 -9.81 10.34
N SER A 17 -5.31 -8.87 9.42
CA SER A 17 -4.99 -7.45 9.66
C SER A 17 -6.19 -6.60 9.33
N PRO A 18 -6.38 -5.49 10.07
CA PRO A 18 -7.47 -4.57 9.74
C PRO A 18 -7.31 -4.00 8.33
N HIS A 19 -8.42 -3.77 7.66
CA HIS A 19 -8.44 -3.11 6.36
C HIS A 19 -9.09 -1.75 6.51
N GLU A 20 -8.50 -0.75 5.88
CA GLU A 20 -8.98 0.62 5.95
C GLU A 20 -8.84 1.30 4.61
N SER A 21 -9.55 2.42 4.49
CA SER A 21 -9.40 3.33 3.37
C SER A 21 -8.84 4.64 3.88
N SER A 22 -7.83 5.16 3.21
CA SER A 22 -7.35 6.52 3.41
C SER A 22 -7.90 7.35 2.26
N VAL A 23 -8.44 8.53 2.57
CA VAL A 23 -9.08 9.37 1.57
C VAL A 23 -8.42 10.74 1.55
N GLY A 24 -7.99 11.16 0.37
CA GLY A 24 -7.47 12.48 0.14
C GLY A 24 -8.34 13.21 -0.86
N GLN A 25 -7.82 14.30 -1.42
CA GLN A 25 -8.53 15.07 -2.43
C GLN A 25 -8.31 14.41 -3.80
N ASN A 26 -9.38 13.87 -4.38
CA ASN A 26 -9.37 13.18 -5.67
C ASN A 26 -8.55 11.88 -5.70
N ILE A 27 -8.21 11.33 -4.54
CA ILE A 27 -7.44 10.11 -4.44
C ILE A 27 -7.85 9.35 -3.18
N SER A 28 -7.88 8.03 -3.27
CA SER A 28 -8.12 7.19 -2.11
C SER A 28 -7.28 5.91 -2.22
N VAL A 29 -6.99 5.31 -1.09
CA VAL A 29 -6.21 4.07 -1.01
C VAL A 29 -6.94 3.12 -0.08
N ARG A 30 -7.10 1.88 -0.51
CA ARG A 30 -7.66 0.82 0.31
C ARG A 30 -6.58 -0.21 0.57
N TYR A 31 -6.33 -0.53 1.84
CA TYR A 31 -5.21 -1.38 2.19
C TYR A 31 -5.43 -2.12 3.51
N GLY A 32 -4.78 -3.27 3.65
CA GLY A 32 -4.69 -3.94 4.92
C GLY A 32 -3.57 -3.32 5.74
N ARG A 33 -3.77 -3.20 7.04
CA ARG A 33 -2.83 -2.51 7.92
C ARG A 33 -2.21 -3.47 8.94
N PRO A 34 -1.14 -4.16 8.58
CA PRO A 34 -0.49 -5.07 9.52
C PRO A 34 0.23 -4.29 10.63
N TYR A 35 0.40 -4.96 11.77
CA TYR A 35 1.16 -4.44 12.91
C TYR A 35 2.59 -4.96 12.86
N LYS A 36 3.51 -4.19 13.43
CA LYS A 36 4.91 -4.57 13.53
C LYS A 36 5.10 -5.77 14.46
N LYS A 37 4.49 -5.75 15.62
CA LYS A 37 4.54 -6.83 16.61
C LYS A 37 5.97 -7.25 16.94
N GLY A 38 6.85 -6.27 17.16
CA GLY A 38 8.23 -6.53 17.53
C GLY A 38 9.12 -7.10 16.44
N ARG A 39 8.64 -7.19 15.21
CA ARG A 39 9.43 -7.78 14.12
C ARG A 39 10.23 -6.71 13.41
N ASP A 40 11.32 -7.14 12.77
CA ASP A 40 12.01 -6.30 11.80
C ASP A 40 11.26 -6.39 10.49
N ILE A 41 10.74 -5.28 10.02
CA ILE A 41 9.86 -5.29 8.84
C ILE A 41 10.67 -5.26 7.55
N PHE A 42 11.29 -4.11 7.23
CA PHE A 42 11.97 -3.98 5.95
C PHE A 42 13.40 -4.49 6.04
N GLY A 43 13.75 -5.41 5.15
CA GLY A 43 14.99 -6.16 5.24
C GLY A 43 14.84 -7.45 6.03
N GLY A 44 13.71 -7.62 6.72
CA GLY A 44 13.40 -8.80 7.50
C GLY A 44 12.14 -9.48 6.96
N LEU A 45 10.99 -9.15 7.55
CA LEU A 45 9.71 -9.71 7.11
C LEU A 45 9.44 -9.45 5.63
N GLU A 46 9.74 -8.22 5.18
CA GLU A 46 9.65 -7.83 3.77
C GLU A 46 11.08 -7.62 3.26
N PRO A 47 11.66 -8.60 2.59
CA PRO A 47 13.06 -8.53 2.18
C PRO A 47 13.30 -7.40 1.17
N TYR A 48 14.48 -6.83 1.23
CA TYR A 48 14.88 -5.83 0.26
C TYR A 48 14.93 -6.43 -1.15
N GLY A 49 14.54 -5.65 -2.14
CA GLY A 49 14.58 -6.06 -3.54
C GLY A 49 13.45 -6.96 -3.97
N LYS A 50 12.51 -7.27 -3.09
CA LYS A 50 11.35 -8.12 -3.40
C LYS A 50 10.09 -7.29 -3.48
N VAL A 51 9.20 -7.65 -4.40
CA VAL A 51 7.92 -6.97 -4.53
C VAL A 51 7.06 -7.25 -3.31
N TYR A 52 6.55 -6.18 -2.70
CA TYR A 52 5.66 -6.24 -1.56
C TYR A 52 4.33 -5.58 -1.93
N ARG A 53 3.22 -6.21 -1.53
CA ARG A 53 1.87 -5.69 -1.83
C ARG A 53 1.50 -4.43 -1.08
N CYS A 54 2.39 -3.92 -0.25
CA CYS A 54 2.21 -2.70 0.53
C CYS A 54 0.97 -2.74 1.40
N GLY A 55 0.74 -3.87 2.02
CA GLY A 55 -0.45 -4.08 2.85
C GLY A 55 -0.45 -5.47 3.44
N ALA A 56 -1.64 -6.00 3.61
CA ALA A 56 -1.85 -7.35 4.09
C ALA A 56 -3.04 -7.95 3.35
N ASP A 57 -3.06 -9.27 3.20
CA ASP A 57 -4.11 -10.01 2.51
C ASP A 57 -4.15 -9.59 1.03
N SER A 58 -5.23 -9.03 0.55
CA SER A 58 -5.29 -8.55 -0.83
C SER A 58 -4.33 -7.38 -1.04
N ALA A 59 -3.88 -7.22 -2.26
CA ALA A 59 -2.97 -6.13 -2.58
C ALA A 59 -3.66 -4.78 -2.44
N THR A 60 -2.90 -3.78 -2.04
CA THR A 60 -3.36 -2.41 -1.87
C THR A 60 -3.82 -1.84 -3.21
N THR A 61 -4.90 -1.07 -3.20
CA THR A 61 -5.38 -0.39 -4.40
C THR A 61 -5.43 1.11 -4.19
N VAL A 62 -5.15 1.84 -5.25
CA VAL A 62 -5.19 3.31 -5.29
C VAL A 62 -6.18 3.72 -6.37
N THR A 63 -7.09 4.62 -6.02
CA THR A 63 -8.06 5.17 -6.97
C THR A 63 -7.80 6.66 -7.16
N PHE A 64 -7.59 7.04 -8.41
CA PHE A 64 -7.48 8.45 -8.81
C PHE A 64 -8.80 8.85 -9.45
N GLU A 65 -9.44 9.89 -8.92
CA GLU A 65 -10.73 10.35 -9.47
C GLU A 65 -10.54 11.26 -10.65
N LYS A 66 -9.33 11.76 -10.86
CA LYS A 66 -8.94 12.60 -11.99
C LYS A 66 -7.58 12.17 -12.48
N ASP A 67 -7.26 12.55 -13.71
CA ASP A 67 -5.90 12.35 -14.21
C ASP A 67 -4.93 13.10 -13.32
N ALA A 68 -3.80 12.48 -13.03
CA ALA A 68 -2.87 12.97 -12.03
C ALA A 68 -1.43 12.82 -12.51
N THR A 69 -0.54 13.48 -11.78
CA THR A 69 0.90 13.21 -11.87
C THR A 69 1.31 12.56 -10.55
N PHE A 70 1.86 11.37 -10.65
CA PHE A 70 2.23 10.55 -9.50
C PHE A 70 3.73 10.27 -9.56
N GLY A 71 4.47 10.82 -8.59
CA GLY A 71 5.91 10.69 -8.60
C GLY A 71 6.57 11.31 -9.84
N GLY A 72 5.96 12.34 -10.40
CA GLY A 72 6.47 13.01 -11.60
C GLY A 72 6.03 12.35 -12.90
N LYS A 73 5.20 11.31 -12.86
CA LYS A 73 4.75 10.60 -14.06
C LYS A 73 3.24 10.71 -14.21
N PRO A 74 2.73 10.85 -15.45
CA PRO A 74 1.29 10.96 -15.65
C PRO A 74 0.61 9.62 -15.38
N VAL A 75 -0.58 9.69 -14.78
CA VAL A 75 -1.43 8.53 -14.56
C VAL A 75 -2.87 8.96 -14.82
N ARG A 76 -3.61 8.10 -15.53
CA ARG A 76 -5.01 8.39 -15.85
C ARG A 76 -5.88 8.09 -14.65
N ALA A 77 -7.02 8.77 -14.57
CA ALA A 77 -8.05 8.46 -13.59
C ALA A 77 -8.40 6.98 -13.67
N GLY A 78 -8.60 6.35 -12.52
CA GLY A 78 -8.91 4.93 -12.44
C GLY A 78 -8.35 4.32 -11.18
N THR A 79 -8.51 3.01 -11.06
CA THR A 79 -8.06 2.24 -9.90
C THR A 79 -6.90 1.33 -10.32
N TYR A 80 -5.87 1.30 -9.50
CA TYR A 80 -4.65 0.52 -9.77
C TYR A 80 -4.26 -0.26 -8.53
N THR A 81 -3.59 -1.39 -8.75
CA THR A 81 -2.94 -2.11 -7.66
C THR A 81 -1.59 -1.46 -7.39
N LEU A 82 -1.27 -1.29 -6.12
CA LEU A 82 -0.02 -0.68 -5.67
C LEU A 82 0.91 -1.75 -5.16
N PHE A 83 2.10 -1.81 -5.74
CA PHE A 83 3.19 -2.63 -5.22
C PHE A 83 4.38 -1.74 -4.92
N VAL A 84 5.25 -2.20 -4.04
CA VAL A 84 6.51 -1.52 -3.75
C VAL A 84 7.63 -2.53 -3.74
N ILE A 85 8.82 -2.07 -4.07
CA ILE A 85 10.04 -2.85 -3.88
C ILE A 85 10.87 -2.07 -2.87
N PRO A 86 10.89 -2.50 -1.60
CA PRO A 86 11.65 -1.79 -0.59
C PRO A 86 13.14 -2.08 -0.73
N ASN A 87 13.95 -1.06 -0.53
CA ASN A 87 15.38 -1.18 -0.38
C ASN A 87 15.80 -0.28 0.77
N GLU A 88 17.06 -0.37 1.16
CA GLU A 88 17.52 0.34 2.36
C GLU A 88 17.42 1.86 2.21
N GLN A 89 17.77 2.37 1.04
CA GLN A 89 17.85 3.82 0.82
C GLN A 89 16.77 4.38 -0.08
N SER A 90 16.09 3.54 -0.83
CA SER A 90 15.00 3.98 -1.71
C SER A 90 14.02 2.85 -1.93
N TRP A 91 12.79 3.23 -2.29
CA TRP A 91 11.75 2.28 -2.67
C TRP A 91 11.35 2.55 -4.11
N THR A 92 11.03 1.47 -4.83
CA THR A 92 10.36 1.59 -6.13
C THR A 92 8.87 1.43 -5.90
N ILE A 93 8.10 2.41 -6.33
CA ILE A 93 6.64 2.41 -6.22
C ILE A 93 6.08 2.02 -7.58
N ILE A 94 5.18 1.06 -7.61
CA ILE A 94 4.65 0.49 -8.85
C ILE A 94 3.13 0.61 -8.85
N LEU A 95 2.55 1.12 -9.92
CA LEU A 95 1.12 1.04 -10.16
C LEU A 95 0.88 0.03 -11.27
N ASN A 96 -0.06 -0.89 -11.04
CA ASN A 96 -0.36 -2.00 -11.94
C ASN A 96 -1.86 -2.00 -12.25
N SER A 97 -2.22 -2.20 -13.49
CA SER A 97 -3.64 -2.10 -13.88
C SER A 97 -4.43 -3.39 -13.63
N GLN A 98 -3.78 -4.48 -13.26
CA GLN A 98 -4.50 -5.72 -12.93
C GLN A 98 -5.02 -5.66 -11.50
N LEU A 99 -6.34 -5.67 -11.35
CA LEU A 99 -6.98 -5.67 -10.02
C LEU A 99 -7.24 -7.09 -9.54
N GLY A 100 -7.66 -7.22 -8.29
CA GLY A 100 -8.06 -8.50 -7.72
C GLY A 100 -6.89 -9.39 -7.35
N GLN A 101 -5.70 -8.87 -7.20
CA GLN A 101 -4.53 -9.67 -6.84
C GLN A 101 -4.49 -9.89 -5.34
N TRP A 102 -4.09 -11.10 -4.95
CA TRP A 102 -3.91 -11.46 -3.55
C TRP A 102 -2.42 -11.52 -3.25
N GLY A 103 -1.95 -10.58 -2.41
CA GLY A 103 -0.54 -10.49 -2.14
C GLY A 103 0.25 -10.08 -3.37
N ALA A 104 1.49 -10.50 -3.45
CA ALA A 104 2.36 -10.24 -4.60
C ALA A 104 2.68 -11.52 -5.38
N PHE A 105 1.94 -12.59 -5.12
CA PHE A 105 2.26 -13.92 -5.68
C PHE A 105 2.16 -13.95 -7.19
N ASP A 106 1.22 -13.22 -7.76
CA ASP A 106 0.99 -13.23 -9.20
C ASP A 106 1.62 -12.04 -9.91
N TYR A 107 2.45 -11.26 -9.21
CA TYR A 107 3.01 -10.06 -9.80
C TYR A 107 3.78 -10.38 -11.09
N GLU A 108 4.60 -11.43 -11.10
CA GLU A 108 5.38 -11.78 -12.29
C GLU A 108 4.47 -12.10 -13.48
N LYS A 109 3.29 -12.65 -13.21
CA LYS A 109 2.32 -12.96 -14.24
C LYS A 109 1.69 -11.71 -14.85
N TYR A 110 1.54 -10.65 -14.05
CA TYR A 110 0.86 -9.43 -14.47
C TYR A 110 1.77 -8.22 -14.56
N LYS A 111 3.08 -8.38 -14.51
CA LYS A 111 3.95 -7.20 -14.51
C LYS A 111 3.95 -6.45 -15.83
N ASP A 112 3.50 -7.07 -16.91
CA ASP A 112 3.30 -6.37 -18.17
C ASP A 112 2.12 -5.38 -18.09
N LYS A 113 1.35 -5.43 -17.00
CA LYS A 113 0.28 -4.47 -16.72
C LYS A 113 0.76 -3.31 -15.85
N ASP A 114 2.05 -3.21 -15.57
CA ASP A 114 2.59 -2.05 -14.86
C ASP A 114 2.38 -0.78 -15.67
N VAL A 115 1.84 0.23 -15.01
CA VAL A 115 1.56 1.53 -15.63
C VAL A 115 2.74 2.47 -15.44
N LEU A 116 3.36 2.42 -14.24
CA LEU A 116 4.53 3.24 -13.97
C LEU A 116 5.35 2.66 -12.83
N HIS A 117 6.61 3.05 -12.81
CA HIS A 117 7.55 2.81 -11.71
C HIS A 117 8.15 4.15 -11.30
N VAL A 118 8.23 4.39 -10.00
CA VAL A 118 8.82 5.62 -9.46
C VAL A 118 9.71 5.25 -8.29
N ASP A 119 10.94 5.77 -8.28
CA ASP A 119 11.82 5.59 -7.13
C ASP A 119 11.71 6.78 -6.20
N VAL A 120 11.60 6.51 -4.91
CA VAL A 120 11.50 7.55 -3.88
C VAL A 120 12.47 7.23 -2.75
N PRO A 121 13.08 8.27 -2.14
CA PRO A 121 14.04 8.03 -1.07
C PRO A 121 13.36 7.60 0.22
N VAL A 122 14.09 6.82 1.01
CA VAL A 122 13.64 6.41 2.35
C VAL A 122 14.03 7.50 3.34
N LYS A 123 13.08 7.81 4.24
CA LYS A 123 13.32 8.70 5.37
C LYS A 123 12.91 7.97 6.64
N LYS A 124 13.36 8.48 7.77
CA LYS A 124 12.93 7.96 9.06
C LYS A 124 11.80 8.81 9.59
N PRO A 125 10.69 8.20 10.04
CA PRO A 125 9.66 8.96 10.74
C PRO A 125 10.18 9.41 12.12
N ASP A 126 9.46 10.31 12.76
CA ASP A 126 9.87 10.83 14.07
C ASP A 126 9.86 9.76 15.15
N ALA A 127 9.04 8.75 14.99
CA ALA A 127 8.95 7.63 15.92
C ALA A 127 8.63 6.36 15.14
N VAL A 128 8.89 5.20 15.75
CA VAL A 128 8.55 3.91 15.13
C VAL A 128 7.04 3.86 14.92
N VAL A 129 6.65 3.46 13.71
CA VAL A 129 5.25 3.36 13.31
C VAL A 129 4.83 1.90 13.45
N GLU A 130 4.00 1.63 14.43
CA GLU A 130 3.63 0.26 14.77
C GLU A 130 2.78 -0.40 13.70
N GLN A 131 1.88 0.34 13.06
CA GLN A 131 0.95 -0.19 12.08
C GLN A 131 1.15 0.50 10.75
N LEU A 132 1.21 -0.27 9.67
CA LEU A 132 1.35 0.29 8.32
C LEU A 132 0.31 1.40 8.12
N THR A 133 0.75 2.57 7.74
CA THR A 133 -0.09 3.75 7.55
C THR A 133 0.20 4.38 6.21
N ILE A 134 -0.85 4.55 5.41
CA ILE A 134 -0.79 5.31 4.16
C ILE A 134 -1.68 6.52 4.35
N SER A 135 -1.10 7.71 4.23
CA SER A 135 -1.83 8.96 4.38
C SER A 135 -1.75 9.77 3.09
N LEU A 136 -2.77 10.62 2.89
CA LEU A 136 -2.94 11.35 1.63
C LEU A 136 -3.12 12.84 1.91
N PRO A 137 -2.05 13.52 2.36
CA PRO A 137 -2.10 14.98 2.46
C PRO A 137 -2.24 15.60 1.06
N PRO A 138 -2.47 16.92 0.97
CA PRO A 138 -2.83 17.54 -0.32
C PRO A 138 -1.90 17.27 -1.50
N SER A 139 -0.62 17.05 -1.27
CA SER A 139 0.34 16.98 -2.39
C SER A 139 1.16 15.71 -2.39
N ALA A 140 0.77 14.68 -1.62
CA ALA A 140 1.61 13.50 -1.51
C ALA A 140 0.83 12.27 -1.05
N MET A 141 1.38 11.10 -1.35
CA MET A 141 1.02 9.86 -0.69
C MET A 141 2.19 9.49 0.21
N ILE A 142 1.94 9.34 1.50
CA ILE A 142 2.98 8.98 2.47
C ILE A 142 2.72 7.57 2.96
N ILE A 143 3.74 6.73 2.87
CA ILE A 143 3.67 5.34 3.34
C ILE A 143 4.68 5.21 4.45
N GLU A 144 4.25 4.77 5.64
CA GLU A 144 5.16 4.61 6.76
C GLU A 144 4.82 3.39 7.58
N TRP A 145 5.86 2.72 8.04
CA TRP A 145 5.76 1.55 8.90
C TRP A 145 7.14 1.29 9.49
N ASP A 146 7.17 0.83 10.76
CA ASP A 146 8.42 0.59 11.46
C ASP A 146 9.24 1.89 11.48
N ASN A 147 10.46 1.85 11.04
CA ASN A 147 11.35 3.03 11.03
C ASN A 147 11.55 3.59 9.61
N VAL A 148 10.58 3.38 8.73
CA VAL A 148 10.66 3.80 7.33
C VAL A 148 9.46 4.68 6.97
N GLN A 149 9.76 5.75 6.24
CA GLN A 149 8.76 6.62 5.64
C GLN A 149 9.18 6.91 4.21
N VAL A 150 8.26 6.77 3.27
CA VAL A 150 8.47 7.22 1.88
C VAL A 150 7.32 8.13 1.49
N SER A 151 7.60 9.06 0.60
CA SER A 151 6.61 10.04 0.16
C SER A 151 6.64 10.12 -1.36
N VAL A 152 5.46 10.00 -1.98
CA VAL A 152 5.32 10.10 -3.43
C VAL A 152 4.56 11.39 -3.72
N PRO A 153 5.15 12.33 -4.48
CA PRO A 153 4.43 13.54 -4.86
C PRO A 153 3.22 13.22 -5.72
N VAL A 154 2.11 13.88 -5.47
CA VAL A 154 0.86 13.70 -6.23
C VAL A 154 0.30 15.09 -6.55
N SER A 155 -0.08 15.29 -7.81
CA SER A 155 -0.76 16.52 -8.22
C SER A 155 -1.83 16.19 -9.25
N PHE A 156 -2.80 17.09 -9.38
CA PHE A 156 -3.91 16.93 -10.32
C PHE A 156 -3.96 18.13 -11.24
N SER A 157 -4.39 17.89 -12.47
CA SER A 157 -4.50 18.97 -13.43
C SER A 157 -5.76 19.79 -13.22
#